data_8f1a1a5a11430f37e240d1f33de7afaf
#
_entry.id   8f1a1a5a11430f37e240d1f33de7afaf
#
_cell.length_a   1.000
_cell.length_b   1.000
_cell.length_c   1.000
_cell.angle_alpha   90.00
_cell.angle_beta   90.00
_cell.angle_gamma   90.00
#
_symmetry.space_group_name_H-M   'P 1'
#
loop_
_entity.id
_entity.type
_entity.pdbx_description
1 polymer ?
#
loop_
_entity_poly.entity_id
_entity_poly.type
_entity_poly.pdbx_seq_one_letter_code
_entity_poly.pdbx_strand_id
1 'polypeptide(L)'
;FLERCRVLHVLSREPRDADILNGRIDGDKVAALINGGLVKPGRLEAAYLCGPDTMMRSCRIALEEAGLAPDRIATEHFTTSAQVSSTLKRAVPETNVDIEEGVAVQVRAGGSTRKFMMNPAQQTVLSAGQAAGFELPYSCKAGMCCTCRCLLVSGEVEMDANYSLEPWEIEAGFILSCQARPKTKALIVDFDNL
;
A
#
# COMPACT_ATOMS: atom_id res chain seq x y z
N PHE A 1 -30.35 14.38 10.55
CA PHE A 1 -29.11 14.20 9.76
C PHE A 1 -29.41 13.70 8.33
N LEU A 2 -30.40 12.82 8.12
CA LEU A 2 -30.73 12.24 6.79
C LEU A 2 -31.25 13.26 5.78
N GLU A 3 -31.84 14.37 6.21
CA GLU A 3 -32.32 15.42 5.31
C GLU A 3 -31.18 16.21 4.64
N ARG A 4 -29.97 16.15 5.18
CA ARG A 4 -28.77 16.85 4.68
C ARG A 4 -27.76 15.93 4.00
N CYS A 5 -28.00 14.62 3.99
CA CYS A 5 -27.10 13.64 3.40
C CYS A 5 -27.85 12.68 2.48
N ARG A 6 -27.39 12.55 1.25
CA ARG A 6 -27.88 11.56 0.30
C ARG A 6 -26.79 10.53 0.03
N VAL A 7 -27.09 9.27 0.26
CA VAL A 7 -26.19 8.14 0.00
C VAL A 7 -26.67 7.39 -1.24
N LEU A 8 -25.78 7.20 -2.21
CA LEU A 8 -25.99 6.38 -3.41
C LEU A 8 -25.04 5.18 -3.34
N HIS A 9 -25.60 3.98 -3.25
CA HIS A 9 -24.81 2.75 -3.29
C HIS A 9 -24.71 2.24 -4.72
N VAL A 10 -23.48 2.19 -5.25
CA VAL A 10 -23.15 1.55 -6.52
C VAL A 10 -22.50 0.22 -6.21
N LEU A 11 -23.09 -0.89 -6.64
CA LEU A 11 -22.66 -2.24 -6.29
C LEU A 11 -22.04 -2.96 -7.49
N SER A 12 -20.84 -3.50 -7.32
CA SER A 12 -20.09 -4.15 -8.40
C SER A 12 -20.35 -5.65 -8.56
N ARG A 13 -20.99 -6.28 -7.57
CA ARG A 13 -21.20 -7.74 -7.56
C ARG A 13 -22.65 -8.16 -7.34
N GLU A 14 -23.49 -7.21 -6.98
CA GLU A 14 -24.92 -7.44 -6.73
C GLU A 14 -25.73 -6.58 -7.70
N PRO A 15 -26.61 -7.16 -8.55
CA PRO A 15 -27.44 -6.39 -9.46
C PRO A 15 -28.49 -5.59 -8.68
N ARG A 16 -28.69 -4.34 -9.12
CA ARG A 16 -29.75 -3.44 -8.63
C ARG A 16 -30.75 -3.22 -9.74
N ASP A 17 -31.98 -2.90 -9.39
CA ASP A 17 -33.06 -2.61 -10.36
C ASP A 17 -32.74 -1.42 -11.28
N ALA A 18 -31.94 -0.48 -10.80
CA ALA A 18 -31.47 0.65 -11.59
C ALA A 18 -30.05 0.36 -12.14
N ASP A 19 -29.95 0.16 -13.45
CA ASP A 19 -28.67 -0.15 -14.12
C ASP A 19 -27.55 0.86 -13.85
N ILE A 20 -27.90 2.13 -13.66
CA ILE A 20 -26.95 3.19 -13.36
C ILE A 20 -26.22 2.96 -12.02
N LEU A 21 -26.79 2.17 -11.11
CA LEU A 21 -26.22 1.84 -9.80
C LEU A 21 -25.48 0.49 -9.80
N ASN A 22 -25.31 -0.14 -10.95
CA ASN A 22 -24.61 -1.39 -11.12
C ASN A 22 -23.17 -1.16 -11.61
N GLY A 23 -22.22 -2.01 -11.20
CA GLY A 23 -20.84 -1.99 -11.64
C GLY A 23 -19.90 -1.24 -10.69
N ARG A 24 -18.70 -0.96 -11.16
CA ARG A 24 -17.68 -0.22 -10.39
C ARG A 24 -17.84 1.28 -10.56
N ILE A 25 -17.40 2.01 -9.56
CA ILE A 25 -17.23 3.46 -9.67
C ILE A 25 -15.92 3.72 -10.42
N ASP A 26 -16.02 4.40 -11.54
CA ASP A 26 -14.95 4.91 -12.40
C ASP A 26 -15.40 6.21 -13.08
N GLY A 27 -14.59 6.74 -13.98
CA GLY A 27 -14.94 7.97 -14.72
C GLY A 27 -16.23 7.87 -15.52
N ASP A 28 -16.44 6.74 -16.21
CA ASP A 28 -17.65 6.51 -17.01
C ASP A 28 -18.89 6.44 -16.12
N LYS A 29 -18.78 5.81 -14.96
CA LYS A 29 -19.87 5.77 -13.98
C LYS A 29 -20.18 7.15 -13.42
N VAL A 30 -19.17 7.96 -13.12
CA VAL A 30 -19.36 9.35 -12.67
C VAL A 30 -20.04 10.17 -13.75
N ALA A 31 -19.61 10.07 -15.01
CA ALA A 31 -20.25 10.73 -16.14
C ALA A 31 -21.72 10.29 -16.31
N ALA A 32 -22.01 9.00 -16.19
CA ALA A 32 -23.37 8.47 -16.23
C ALA A 32 -24.25 9.03 -15.11
N LEU A 33 -23.73 9.10 -13.86
CA LEU A 33 -24.44 9.69 -12.71
C LEU A 33 -24.73 11.18 -12.91
N ILE A 34 -23.81 11.92 -13.54
CA ILE A 34 -23.98 13.34 -13.89
C ILE A 34 -25.05 13.48 -14.97
N ASN A 35 -24.95 12.73 -16.06
CA ASN A 35 -25.92 12.76 -17.17
C ASN A 35 -27.31 12.33 -16.72
N GLY A 36 -27.40 11.38 -15.79
CA GLY A 36 -28.63 10.95 -15.14
C GLY A 36 -29.19 11.94 -14.10
N GLY A 37 -28.54 13.06 -13.87
CA GLY A 37 -28.98 14.12 -12.95
C GLY A 37 -28.87 13.74 -11.46
N LEU A 38 -28.21 12.62 -11.15
CA LEU A 38 -28.00 12.16 -9.77
C LEU A 38 -26.85 12.93 -9.09
N VAL A 39 -25.85 13.35 -9.85
CA VAL A 39 -24.77 14.24 -9.44
C VAL A 39 -24.87 15.52 -10.27
N LYS A 40 -24.79 16.67 -9.63
CA LYS A 40 -24.90 17.99 -10.28
C LYS A 40 -23.65 18.82 -10.00
N PRO A 41 -22.62 18.76 -10.87
CA PRO A 41 -21.32 19.41 -10.63
C PRO A 41 -21.44 20.91 -10.30
N GLY A 42 -22.34 21.63 -10.98
CA GLY A 42 -22.56 23.07 -10.74
C GLY A 42 -23.16 23.41 -9.36
N ARG A 43 -23.56 22.41 -8.56
CA ARG A 43 -24.04 22.57 -7.19
C ARG A 43 -23.06 22.07 -6.13
N LEU A 44 -21.94 21.49 -6.56
CA LEU A 44 -20.92 20.98 -5.64
C LEU A 44 -20.02 22.14 -5.22
N GLU A 45 -19.81 22.30 -3.92
CA GLU A 45 -18.79 23.17 -3.38
C GLU A 45 -17.41 22.52 -3.48
N ALA A 46 -17.34 21.21 -3.21
CA ALA A 46 -16.15 20.40 -3.36
C ALA A 46 -16.50 18.93 -3.60
N ALA A 47 -15.57 18.15 -4.15
CA ALA A 47 -15.61 16.71 -4.25
C ALA A 47 -14.44 16.10 -3.48
N TYR A 48 -14.71 15.04 -2.74
CA TYR A 48 -13.71 14.27 -1.99
C TYR A 48 -13.69 12.84 -2.55
N LEU A 49 -12.54 12.44 -3.07
CA LEU A 49 -12.35 11.13 -3.69
C LEU A 49 -11.43 10.29 -2.79
N CYS A 50 -11.88 9.07 -2.48
CA CYS A 50 -11.13 8.14 -1.67
C CYS A 50 -11.36 6.71 -2.17
N GLY A 51 -10.27 5.98 -2.46
CA GLY A 51 -10.32 4.62 -2.99
C GLY A 51 -9.08 4.25 -3.81
N PRO A 52 -9.16 3.20 -4.64
CA PRO A 52 -8.05 2.81 -5.52
C PRO A 52 -7.59 3.96 -6.43
N ASP A 53 -6.28 4.09 -6.65
CA ASP A 53 -5.68 5.21 -7.40
C ASP A 53 -6.29 5.36 -8.82
N THR A 54 -6.47 4.24 -9.53
CA THR A 54 -7.09 4.24 -10.85
C THR A 54 -8.53 4.77 -10.84
N MET A 55 -9.32 4.44 -9.80
CA MET A 55 -10.67 4.94 -9.60
C MET A 55 -10.64 6.45 -9.36
N MET A 56 -9.82 6.92 -8.43
CA MET A 56 -9.73 8.34 -8.08
C MET A 56 -9.31 9.19 -9.28
N ARG A 57 -8.32 8.74 -10.05
CA ARG A 57 -7.89 9.43 -11.28
C ARG A 57 -8.99 9.56 -12.31
N SER A 58 -9.65 8.44 -12.63
CA SER A 58 -10.71 8.47 -13.66
C SER A 58 -11.91 9.29 -13.21
N CYS A 59 -12.30 9.22 -11.93
CA CYS A 59 -13.36 10.03 -11.36
C CYS A 59 -13.00 11.52 -11.35
N ARG A 60 -11.74 11.87 -11.04
CA ARG A 60 -11.26 13.25 -11.07
C ARG A 60 -11.38 13.84 -12.47
N ILE A 61 -10.89 13.12 -13.49
CA ILE A 61 -10.99 13.55 -14.90
C ILE A 61 -12.45 13.80 -15.27
N ALA A 62 -13.35 12.87 -14.97
CA ALA A 62 -14.77 13.03 -15.29
C ALA A 62 -15.45 14.23 -14.60
N LEU A 63 -15.04 14.55 -13.36
CA LEU A 63 -15.55 15.72 -12.65
C LEU A 63 -14.98 17.04 -13.22
N GLU A 64 -13.71 17.06 -13.61
CA GLU A 64 -13.08 18.22 -14.28
C GLU A 64 -13.72 18.48 -15.65
N GLU A 65 -13.93 17.44 -16.45
CA GLU A 65 -14.65 17.53 -17.74
C GLU A 65 -16.10 18.01 -17.57
N ALA A 66 -16.72 17.67 -16.44
CA ALA A 66 -18.07 18.16 -16.09
C ALA A 66 -18.09 19.59 -15.51
N GLY A 67 -16.93 20.27 -15.47
CA GLY A 67 -16.79 21.68 -15.09
C GLY A 67 -16.53 21.94 -13.61
N LEU A 68 -16.17 20.94 -12.81
CA LEU A 68 -15.71 21.17 -11.45
C LEU A 68 -14.22 21.58 -11.44
N ALA A 69 -13.92 22.73 -10.84
CA ALA A 69 -12.56 23.25 -10.83
C ALA A 69 -11.59 22.30 -10.08
N PRO A 70 -10.34 22.11 -10.57
CA PRO A 70 -9.38 21.13 -10.01
C PRO A 70 -9.05 21.36 -8.54
N ASP A 71 -9.04 22.61 -8.06
CA ASP A 71 -8.81 23.01 -6.67
C ASP A 71 -9.97 22.65 -5.72
N ARG A 72 -11.13 22.32 -6.30
CA ARG A 72 -12.31 21.86 -5.56
C ARG A 72 -12.42 20.33 -5.50
N ILE A 73 -11.47 19.60 -6.06
CA ILE A 73 -11.42 18.14 -6.03
C ILE A 73 -10.26 17.69 -5.15
N ALA A 74 -10.58 17.26 -3.94
CA ALA A 74 -9.63 16.69 -3.01
C ALA A 74 -9.57 15.16 -3.18
N THR A 75 -8.36 14.61 -3.20
CA THR A 75 -8.12 13.16 -3.23
C THR A 75 -7.43 12.76 -1.94
N GLU A 76 -7.98 11.79 -1.24
CA GLU A 76 -7.33 11.18 -0.10
C GLU A 76 -6.72 9.85 -0.55
N HIS A 77 -5.39 9.84 -0.64
CA HIS A 77 -4.63 8.64 -0.98
C HIS A 77 -4.33 7.88 0.30
N PHE A 78 -4.78 6.64 0.40
CA PHE A 78 -4.25 5.68 1.38
C PHE A 78 -2.90 5.12 0.93
N THR A 79 -2.49 5.46 -0.30
CA THR A 79 -1.14 5.27 -0.84
C THR A 79 -0.68 6.61 -1.37
N THR A 80 0.31 7.24 -0.74
CA THR A 80 0.94 8.42 -1.30
C THR A 80 1.68 8.01 -2.57
N SER A 81 1.49 8.74 -3.65
CA SER A 81 2.16 8.53 -4.94
C SER A 81 3.65 8.93 -4.94
N ALA A 82 4.20 9.26 -3.79
CA ALA A 82 5.64 9.40 -3.60
C ALA A 82 6.18 8.01 -3.26
N GLN A 83 6.64 7.27 -4.27
CA GLN A 83 7.54 6.14 -4.06
C GLN A 83 8.85 6.69 -3.47
N VAL A 84 8.91 6.78 -2.16
CA VAL A 84 10.18 6.95 -1.47
C VAL A 84 10.78 5.56 -1.36
N SER A 85 11.47 5.14 -2.43
CA SER A 85 12.35 3.98 -2.34
C SER A 85 13.46 4.35 -1.35
N SER A 86 13.50 3.69 -0.21
CA SER A 86 14.52 3.89 0.82
C SER A 86 15.40 2.66 0.92
N THR A 87 16.68 2.83 0.65
CA THR A 87 17.68 1.77 0.82
C THR A 87 18.30 1.89 2.21
N LEU A 88 18.20 0.84 2.98
CA LEU A 88 18.76 0.72 4.31
C LEU A 88 19.88 -0.30 4.34
N LYS A 89 21.05 0.12 4.84
CA LYS A 89 22.24 -0.73 4.96
C LYS A 89 22.70 -0.84 6.41
N ARG A 90 22.82 -2.05 6.90
CA ARG A 90 23.45 -2.35 8.19
C ARG A 90 24.57 -3.38 8.04
N ALA A 91 25.64 -3.24 8.84
CA ALA A 91 26.88 -4.02 8.73
C ALA A 91 26.64 -5.52 8.51
N VAL A 92 27.17 -6.03 7.40
CA VAL A 92 27.13 -7.44 7.00
C VAL A 92 28.55 -7.98 7.15
N PRO A 93 28.77 -9.18 7.70
CA PRO A 93 30.01 -9.92 7.44
C PRO A 93 30.07 -10.22 5.93
N GLU A 94 31.09 -9.74 5.25
CA GLU A 94 31.27 -9.90 3.79
C GLU A 94 31.35 -11.39 3.45
N THR A 95 30.34 -11.90 2.77
CA THR A 95 30.41 -13.14 2.02
C THR A 95 30.00 -12.84 0.59
N ASN A 96 30.99 -12.79 -0.30
CA ASN A 96 30.82 -12.69 -1.74
C ASN A 96 30.18 -13.98 -2.27
N VAL A 97 28.90 -13.97 -2.55
CA VAL A 97 28.19 -15.07 -3.21
C VAL A 97 27.11 -14.48 -4.13
N ASP A 98 26.88 -14.99 -5.33
CA ASP A 98 25.92 -14.46 -6.31
C ASP A 98 24.45 -14.49 -5.83
N ILE A 99 23.69 -13.39 -5.99
CA ILE A 99 22.30 -13.20 -5.50
C ILE A 99 21.32 -14.13 -6.22
N GLU A 100 21.73 -14.80 -7.28
CA GLU A 100 20.87 -15.67 -8.10
C GLU A 100 20.41 -16.96 -7.36
N GLU A 101 21.12 -17.39 -6.33
CA GLU A 101 20.79 -18.63 -5.60
C GLU A 101 19.85 -18.47 -4.39
N GLY A 102 19.40 -17.24 -4.08
CA GLY A 102 18.53 -16.95 -2.96
C GLY A 102 19.23 -16.27 -1.79
N VAL A 103 18.43 -15.72 -0.89
CA VAL A 103 18.87 -14.96 0.28
C VAL A 103 18.50 -15.70 1.56
N ALA A 104 19.47 -15.88 2.46
CA ALA A 104 19.23 -16.47 3.78
C ALA A 104 18.63 -15.39 4.71
N VAL A 105 17.41 -15.62 5.18
CA VAL A 105 16.75 -14.71 6.13
C VAL A 105 16.64 -15.39 7.48
N GLN A 106 17.14 -14.72 8.52
CA GLN A 106 16.92 -15.09 9.91
C GLN A 106 15.89 -14.14 10.52
N VAL A 107 14.84 -14.68 11.07
CA VAL A 107 13.76 -13.94 11.72
C VAL A 107 13.76 -14.25 13.20
N ARG A 108 13.65 -13.21 14.03
CA ARG A 108 13.34 -13.28 15.46
C ARG A 108 11.91 -12.80 15.66
N ALA A 109 11.04 -13.67 16.18
CA ALA A 109 9.65 -13.34 16.46
C ALA A 109 9.09 -14.25 17.56
N GLY A 110 8.36 -13.68 18.52
CA GLY A 110 7.77 -14.40 19.64
C GLY A 110 8.79 -15.15 20.50
N GLY A 111 9.96 -14.55 20.73
CA GLY A 111 11.08 -15.15 21.47
C GLY A 111 11.80 -16.30 20.73
N SER A 112 11.40 -16.59 19.49
CA SER A 112 11.97 -17.67 18.68
C SER A 112 12.83 -17.12 17.55
N THR A 113 13.90 -17.85 17.20
CA THR A 113 14.73 -17.52 16.04
C THR A 113 14.63 -18.65 15.03
N ARG A 114 14.26 -18.31 13.80
CA ARG A 114 14.10 -19.26 12.69
C ARG A 114 14.78 -18.73 11.44
N LYS A 115 15.08 -19.63 10.48
CA LYS A 115 15.74 -19.29 9.23
C LYS A 115 14.97 -19.86 8.04
N PHE A 116 14.97 -19.13 6.93
CA PHE A 116 14.45 -19.60 5.65
C PHE A 116 15.24 -18.98 4.49
N MET A 117 15.08 -19.54 3.31
CA MET A 117 15.61 -18.99 2.06
C MET A 117 14.52 -18.24 1.33
N MET A 118 14.84 -17.10 0.72
CA MET A 118 13.90 -16.35 -0.09
C MET A 118 14.46 -16.02 -1.48
N ASN A 119 13.58 -15.89 -2.46
CA ASN A 119 13.93 -15.38 -3.77
C ASN A 119 13.70 -13.85 -3.80
N PRO A 120 14.76 -13.03 -3.85
CA PRO A 120 14.64 -11.58 -3.77
C PRO A 120 13.92 -10.95 -4.97
N ALA A 121 13.96 -11.61 -6.13
CA ALA A 121 13.31 -11.11 -7.35
C ALA A 121 11.77 -11.19 -7.28
N GLN A 122 11.23 -12.14 -6.51
CA GLN A 122 9.80 -12.44 -6.48
C GLN A 122 9.14 -12.14 -5.12
N GLN A 123 9.91 -12.02 -4.05
CA GLN A 123 9.39 -12.00 -2.69
C GLN A 123 9.88 -10.79 -1.89
N THR A 124 9.02 -10.30 -1.00
CA THR A 124 9.41 -9.45 0.13
C THR A 124 9.72 -10.32 1.35
N VAL A 125 10.36 -9.76 2.36
CA VAL A 125 10.67 -10.48 3.62
C VAL A 125 9.41 -11.09 4.23
N LEU A 126 8.29 -10.34 4.25
CA LEU A 126 7.02 -10.84 4.76
C LEU A 126 6.47 -12.00 3.93
N SER A 127 6.41 -11.85 2.60
CA SER A 127 5.82 -12.89 1.74
C SER A 127 6.64 -14.18 1.74
N ALA A 128 7.97 -14.07 1.81
CA ALA A 128 8.85 -15.23 1.92
C ALA A 128 8.72 -15.92 3.28
N GLY A 129 8.62 -15.15 4.37
CA GLY A 129 8.36 -15.69 5.70
C GLY A 129 7.03 -16.44 5.76
N GLN A 130 5.96 -15.87 5.19
CA GLN A 130 4.65 -16.54 5.11
C GLN A 130 4.71 -17.83 4.29
N ALA A 131 5.40 -17.82 3.15
CA ALA A 131 5.60 -19.03 2.33
C ALA A 131 6.41 -20.11 3.07
N ALA A 132 7.31 -19.73 3.99
CA ALA A 132 8.05 -20.63 4.85
C ALA A 132 7.27 -21.07 6.11
N GLY A 133 5.99 -20.70 6.23
CA GLY A 133 5.12 -21.11 7.34
C GLY A 133 5.27 -20.27 8.62
N PHE A 134 5.73 -19.01 8.52
CA PHE A 134 5.85 -18.11 9.66
C PHE A 134 4.59 -17.25 9.81
N GLU A 135 4.10 -17.14 11.02
CA GLU A 135 3.06 -16.17 11.39
C GLU A 135 3.73 -14.84 11.77
N LEU A 136 4.00 -14.00 10.78
CA LEU A 136 4.54 -12.66 10.98
C LEU A 136 3.41 -11.63 11.01
N PRO A 137 3.50 -10.58 11.83
CA PRO A 137 2.47 -9.56 11.91
C PRO A 137 2.37 -8.77 10.59
N TYR A 138 1.14 -8.60 10.09
CA TYR A 138 0.86 -7.75 8.92
C TYR A 138 -0.61 -7.34 8.87
N SER A 139 -0.90 -6.31 8.06
CA SER A 139 -2.26 -5.86 7.76
C SER A 139 -2.37 -5.41 6.30
N CYS A 140 -2.02 -4.17 5.96
CA CYS A 140 -2.28 -3.55 4.65
C CYS A 140 -1.44 -4.11 3.49
N LYS A 141 -0.25 -4.62 3.74
CA LYS A 141 0.78 -5.05 2.75
C LYS A 141 1.16 -3.97 1.74
N ALA A 142 0.89 -2.70 2.03
CA ALA A 142 1.08 -1.56 1.13
C ALA A 142 2.03 -0.47 1.70
N GLY A 143 2.74 -0.76 2.78
CA GLY A 143 3.71 0.18 3.37
C GLY A 143 3.11 1.30 4.22
N MET A 144 1.85 1.16 4.70
CA MET A 144 1.10 2.26 5.33
C MET A 144 0.77 2.08 6.80
N CYS A 145 0.58 0.84 7.29
CA CYS A 145 -0.03 0.61 8.60
C CYS A 145 0.96 0.30 9.71
N CYS A 146 2.23 0.22 9.43
CA CYS A 146 3.31 -0.19 10.36
C CYS A 146 3.13 -1.54 11.07
N THR A 147 2.04 -2.29 10.83
CA THR A 147 1.80 -3.58 11.50
C THR A 147 2.92 -4.60 11.22
N CYS A 148 3.55 -4.52 10.04
CA CYS A 148 4.66 -5.39 9.63
C CYS A 148 6.05 -4.80 9.91
N ARG A 149 6.13 -3.75 10.77
CA ARG A 149 7.39 -3.13 11.16
C ARG A 149 8.28 -4.14 11.88
N CYS A 150 9.56 -4.14 11.57
CA CYS A 150 10.56 -4.91 12.25
C CYS A 150 11.92 -4.20 12.19
N LEU A 151 12.84 -4.56 13.07
CA LEU A 151 14.19 -4.02 13.08
C LEU A 151 15.09 -4.84 12.14
N LEU A 152 15.76 -4.17 11.21
CA LEU A 152 16.86 -4.75 10.43
C LEU A 152 18.12 -4.79 11.31
N VAL A 153 18.46 -5.97 11.79
CA VAL A 153 19.63 -6.20 12.66
C VAL A 153 20.90 -6.32 11.83
N SER A 154 20.83 -6.98 10.66
CA SER A 154 21.96 -7.17 9.76
C SER A 154 21.49 -7.33 8.32
N GLY A 155 22.28 -6.85 7.38
CA GLY A 155 22.02 -6.88 5.95
C GLY A 155 21.64 -5.53 5.38
N GLU A 156 21.22 -5.54 4.12
CA GLU A 156 20.73 -4.37 3.38
C GLU A 156 19.42 -4.72 2.67
N VAL A 157 18.46 -3.82 2.77
CA VAL A 157 17.18 -3.94 2.08
C VAL A 157 16.82 -2.65 1.35
N GLU A 158 16.05 -2.79 0.30
CA GLU A 158 15.31 -1.71 -0.33
C GLU A 158 13.83 -1.90 -0.07
N MET A 159 13.13 -0.86 0.32
CA MET A 159 11.68 -0.89 0.48
C MET A 159 11.01 -0.37 -0.79
N ASP A 160 10.10 -1.16 -1.37
CA ASP A 160 9.33 -0.79 -2.57
C ASP A 160 8.47 0.46 -2.31
N ALA A 161 7.97 0.60 -1.08
CA ALA A 161 7.21 1.76 -0.61
C ALA A 161 7.36 1.94 0.91
N ASN A 162 7.44 3.19 1.33
CA ASN A 162 7.36 3.57 2.75
C ASN A 162 6.55 4.84 2.90
N TYR A 163 5.37 4.72 3.50
CA TYR A 163 4.45 5.84 3.74
C TYR A 163 4.21 6.10 5.22
N SER A 164 4.80 5.31 6.08
CA SER A 164 4.45 5.31 7.50
C SER A 164 5.64 5.33 8.46
N LEU A 165 6.84 4.92 8.03
CA LEU A 165 8.02 5.07 8.86
C LEU A 165 8.58 6.48 8.73
N GLU A 166 8.79 7.11 9.86
CA GLU A 166 9.44 8.41 9.97
C GLU A 166 10.97 8.29 9.72
N PRO A 167 11.65 9.38 9.32
CA PRO A 167 13.09 9.36 9.06
C PRO A 167 13.93 8.79 10.22
N TRP A 168 13.58 9.12 11.46
CA TRP A 168 14.29 8.62 12.63
C TRP A 168 14.12 7.10 12.84
N GLU A 169 12.97 6.52 12.46
CA GLU A 169 12.74 5.07 12.51
C GLU A 169 13.63 4.36 11.48
N ILE A 170 13.73 4.93 10.28
CA ILE A 170 14.62 4.43 9.24
C ILE A 170 16.07 4.48 9.70
N GLU A 171 16.52 5.60 10.27
CA GLU A 171 17.87 5.76 10.84
C GLU A 171 18.12 4.77 11.98
N ALA A 172 17.12 4.50 12.81
CA ALA A 172 17.18 3.47 13.84
C ALA A 172 17.25 2.05 13.28
N GLY A 173 16.93 1.85 12.00
CA GLY A 173 16.98 0.57 11.29
C GLY A 173 15.64 -0.15 11.18
N PHE A 174 14.54 0.53 11.44
CA PHE A 174 13.22 -0.07 11.22
C PHE A 174 12.91 -0.16 9.73
N ILE A 175 12.27 -1.26 9.36
CA ILE A 175 11.80 -1.55 8.01
C ILE A 175 10.35 -2.06 8.04
N LEU A 176 9.69 -1.95 6.90
CA LEU A 176 8.39 -2.59 6.66
C LEU A 176 8.62 -3.91 5.93
N SER A 177 8.51 -5.03 6.61
CA SER A 177 8.80 -6.35 6.04
C SER A 177 7.96 -6.68 4.80
N CYS A 178 6.77 -6.10 4.67
CA CYS A 178 5.91 -6.28 3.50
C CYS A 178 6.40 -5.53 2.25
N GLN A 179 7.37 -4.62 2.40
CA GLN A 179 7.96 -3.83 1.32
C GLN A 179 9.45 -4.12 1.13
N ALA A 180 10.08 -4.75 2.12
CA ALA A 180 11.53 -4.94 2.16
C ALA A 180 11.99 -6.05 1.21
N ARG A 181 12.88 -5.69 0.26
CA ARG A 181 13.60 -6.59 -0.64
C ARG A 181 15.07 -6.59 -0.29
N PRO A 182 15.69 -7.76 -0.13
CA PRO A 182 17.11 -7.85 0.22
C PRO A 182 18.01 -7.37 -0.92
N LYS A 183 19.08 -6.66 -0.53
CA LYS A 183 20.21 -6.29 -1.38
C LYS A 183 21.47 -7.07 -1.03
N THR A 184 21.43 -7.85 0.04
CA THR A 184 22.52 -8.72 0.49
C THR A 184 22.04 -10.16 0.58
N LYS A 185 22.96 -11.11 0.64
CA LYS A 185 22.67 -12.55 0.64
C LYS A 185 22.21 -13.11 1.96
N ALA A 186 22.34 -12.33 3.01
CA ALA A 186 21.83 -12.68 4.33
C ALA A 186 21.16 -11.47 4.96
N LEU A 187 20.03 -11.69 5.61
CA LEU A 187 19.33 -10.72 6.44
C LEU A 187 19.07 -11.29 7.83
N ILE A 188 19.13 -10.42 8.83
CA ILE A 188 18.61 -10.70 10.16
C ILE A 188 17.58 -9.62 10.48
N VAL A 189 16.35 -10.03 10.71
CA VAL A 189 15.24 -9.15 11.10
C VAL A 189 14.67 -9.57 12.45
N ASP A 190 14.24 -8.60 13.24
CA ASP A 190 13.74 -8.79 14.59
C ASP A 190 12.39 -8.11 14.75
N PHE A 191 11.35 -8.89 15.06
CA PHE A 191 9.99 -8.44 15.33
C PHE A 191 9.67 -8.29 16.81
N ASP A 192 10.59 -8.66 17.69
CA ASP A 192 10.39 -8.59 19.15
C ASP A 192 10.90 -7.27 19.73
N ASN A 193 11.85 -6.61 19.04
CA ASN A 193 12.40 -5.30 19.42
C ASN A 193 11.80 -4.21 18.52
N LEU A 194 10.65 -3.67 18.93
CA LEU A 194 9.86 -2.65 18.20
C LEU A 194 9.88 -1.29 18.88
#